data_4df670f8d2dd4e902d124c885d470393
#
_entry.id   4df670f8d2dd4e902d124c885d470393
#
_cell.length_a   1.000
_cell.length_b   1.000
_cell.length_c   1.000
_cell.angle_alpha   90.00
_cell.angle_beta   90.00
_cell.angle_gamma   90.00
#
_symmetry.space_group_name_H-M   'P 1'
#
loop_
_entity.id
_entity.type
_entity.pdbx_description
1 polymer ?
#
loop_
_entity_poly.entity_id
_entity_poly.type
_entity_poly.pdbx_seq_one_letter_code
_entity_poly.pdbx_strand_id
1 'polypeptide(L)'
;MKRKTFISVFLVLSLATGMLSGQTTGNSVIDVILSGYTARKFTTEPVSDSNIELILKCGLKAPSARNSQLWKFTVVKDNALIGEIIPNTTAGNILIIVSGQEPVQQGMNVDFDCALATENMFVAAQSLGLGAHIYGGPVNNINLTKKQALGIPDGYKAISVLRIGNIDKNIDAVSSASTRKKIEEVVNYK
;
A
#
# COMPACT_ATOMS: atom_id res chain seq x y z
N MET A 1 -20.32 29.27 -68.79
CA MET A 1 -20.45 28.18 -67.84
C MET A 1 -19.32 28.30 -66.82
N LYS A 2 -19.60 28.78 -65.60
CA LYS A 2 -18.59 28.92 -64.52
C LYS A 2 -18.71 27.72 -63.57
N ARG A 3 -17.69 26.85 -63.56
CA ARG A 3 -17.59 25.72 -62.63
C ARG A 3 -17.25 26.26 -61.19
N LYS A 4 -18.16 26.00 -60.24
CA LYS A 4 -17.90 26.25 -58.82
C LYS A 4 -17.20 25.04 -58.24
N THR A 5 -15.94 25.22 -57.78
CA THR A 5 -15.18 24.19 -57.05
C THR A 5 -15.59 24.26 -55.59
N PHE A 6 -16.23 23.21 -55.09
CA PHE A 6 -16.49 23.03 -53.63
C PHE A 6 -15.23 22.47 -53.00
N ILE A 7 -14.64 23.25 -52.09
CA ILE A 7 -13.56 22.77 -51.21
C ILE A 7 -14.24 22.28 -49.97
N SER A 8 -14.27 20.94 -49.77
CA SER A 8 -14.66 20.31 -48.51
C SER A 8 -13.50 20.39 -47.53
N VAL A 9 -13.66 21.21 -46.52
CA VAL A 9 -12.75 21.24 -45.37
C VAL A 9 -13.12 20.10 -44.41
N PHE A 10 -12.33 19.05 -44.42
CA PHE A 10 -12.42 18.00 -43.37
C PHE A 10 -11.80 18.53 -42.08
N LEU A 11 -12.66 18.86 -41.13
CA LEU A 11 -12.25 19.16 -39.76
C LEU A 11 -11.90 17.85 -39.04
N VAL A 12 -10.61 17.52 -38.96
CA VAL A 12 -10.14 16.39 -38.19
C VAL A 12 -10.18 16.81 -36.73
N LEU A 13 -11.21 16.36 -36.01
CA LEU A 13 -11.32 16.50 -34.56
C LEU A 13 -10.38 15.46 -33.91
N SER A 14 -9.15 15.85 -33.61
CA SER A 14 -8.23 15.00 -32.80
C SER A 14 -8.74 14.94 -31.36
N LEU A 15 -9.41 13.84 -31.03
CA LEU A 15 -9.64 13.45 -29.64
C LEU A 15 -8.27 13.16 -29.00
N ALA A 16 -7.71 14.15 -28.34
CA ALA A 16 -6.59 13.93 -27.42
C ALA A 16 -7.12 13.14 -26.23
N THR A 17 -7.03 11.81 -26.31
CA THR A 17 -7.11 10.95 -25.14
C THR A 17 -5.88 11.28 -24.29
N GLY A 18 -6.09 12.15 -23.32
CA GLY A 18 -5.10 12.41 -22.28
C GLY A 18 -4.87 11.13 -21.49
N MET A 19 -3.89 10.32 -21.91
CA MET A 19 -3.29 9.36 -21.02
C MET A 19 -2.72 10.18 -19.87
N LEU A 20 -3.22 9.98 -18.65
CA LEU A 20 -2.59 10.43 -17.43
C LEU A 20 -1.28 9.63 -17.30
N SER A 21 -0.25 10.02 -18.05
CA SER A 21 1.10 9.54 -17.82
C SER A 21 1.52 10.11 -16.47
N GLY A 22 1.69 9.25 -15.47
CA GLY A 22 2.26 9.67 -14.19
C GLY A 22 3.52 10.49 -14.47
N GLN A 23 3.59 11.68 -13.88
CA GLN A 23 4.70 12.59 -14.02
C GLN A 23 5.94 11.91 -13.44
N THR A 24 6.88 11.48 -14.29
CA THR A 24 8.15 10.93 -13.83
C THR A 24 9.06 12.11 -13.45
N THR A 25 9.52 12.12 -12.21
CA THR A 25 10.38 13.19 -11.68
C THR A 25 11.87 12.89 -11.93
N GLY A 26 12.20 11.69 -12.42
CA GLY A 26 13.57 11.18 -12.52
C GLY A 26 14.15 10.70 -11.18
N ASN A 27 13.36 10.75 -10.11
CA ASN A 27 13.69 10.20 -8.80
C ASN A 27 12.80 8.98 -8.52
N SER A 28 13.38 7.79 -8.52
CA SER A 28 12.64 6.53 -8.39
C SER A 28 11.81 6.44 -7.11
N VAL A 29 12.26 7.03 -6.00
CA VAL A 29 11.52 7.01 -4.73
C VAL A 29 10.28 7.89 -4.82
N ILE A 30 10.42 9.10 -5.36
CA ILE A 30 9.29 10.02 -5.54
C ILE A 30 8.29 9.41 -6.52
N ASP A 31 8.78 8.84 -7.63
CA ASP A 31 7.93 8.27 -8.66
C ASP A 31 7.10 7.08 -8.12
N VAL A 32 7.67 6.22 -7.27
CA VAL A 32 6.94 5.13 -6.59
C VAL A 32 5.85 5.69 -5.67
N ILE A 33 6.14 6.73 -4.89
CA ILE A 33 5.16 7.33 -3.98
C ILE A 33 4.01 7.98 -4.76
N LEU A 34 4.33 8.74 -5.82
CA LEU A 34 3.33 9.47 -6.60
C LEU A 34 2.46 8.54 -7.47
N SER A 35 3.02 7.42 -7.95
CA SER A 35 2.29 6.40 -8.72
C SER A 35 1.59 5.37 -7.85
N GLY A 36 1.86 5.34 -6.55
CA GLY A 36 1.39 4.34 -5.62
C GLY A 36 -0.15 4.33 -5.47
N TYR A 37 -0.71 3.14 -5.38
CA TYR A 37 -2.14 2.92 -5.17
C TYR A 37 -2.40 1.70 -4.29
N THR A 38 -3.58 1.63 -3.70
CA THR A 38 -4.00 0.49 -2.91
C THR A 38 -4.49 -0.63 -3.82
N ALA A 39 -3.72 -1.72 -3.93
CA ALA A 39 -4.08 -2.87 -4.75
C ALA A 39 -5.29 -3.61 -4.17
N ARG A 40 -6.21 -4.05 -5.05
CA ARG A 40 -7.43 -4.78 -4.68
C ARG A 40 -7.54 -6.13 -5.38
N LYS A 41 -6.84 -6.30 -6.50
CA LYS A 41 -6.80 -7.51 -7.31
C LYS A 41 -5.39 -8.10 -7.27
N PHE A 42 -5.32 -9.38 -6.96
CA PHE A 42 -4.05 -10.08 -6.78
C PHE A 42 -4.09 -11.38 -7.57
N THR A 43 -2.94 -11.87 -7.99
CA THR A 43 -2.78 -13.20 -8.58
C THR A 43 -2.52 -14.25 -7.49
N THR A 44 -2.54 -15.52 -7.88
CA THR A 44 -2.21 -16.64 -6.98
C THR A 44 -0.70 -16.90 -6.90
N GLU A 45 0.12 -16.15 -7.63
CA GLU A 45 1.56 -16.29 -7.57
C GLU A 45 2.07 -15.90 -6.18
N PRO A 46 2.87 -16.76 -5.52
CA PRO A 46 3.37 -16.48 -4.18
C PRO A 46 4.36 -15.31 -4.17
N VAL A 47 4.32 -14.51 -3.11
CA VAL A 47 5.38 -13.52 -2.82
C VAL A 47 6.64 -14.26 -2.42
N SER A 48 7.77 -13.97 -3.08
CA SER A 48 9.05 -14.62 -2.78
C SER A 48 9.59 -14.25 -1.40
N ASP A 49 10.29 -15.19 -0.76
CA ASP A 49 10.89 -14.95 0.56
C ASP A 49 11.92 -13.82 0.53
N SER A 50 12.65 -13.66 -0.56
CA SER A 50 13.59 -12.55 -0.74
C SER A 50 12.89 -11.18 -0.75
N ASN A 51 11.74 -11.07 -1.42
CA ASN A 51 10.95 -9.83 -1.41
C ASN A 51 10.37 -9.56 -0.02
N ILE A 52 9.87 -10.60 0.68
CA ILE A 52 9.37 -10.46 2.05
C ILE A 52 10.47 -9.91 2.96
N GLU A 53 11.68 -10.48 2.88
CA GLU A 53 12.82 -10.04 3.69
C GLU A 53 13.21 -8.58 3.40
N LEU A 54 13.24 -8.16 2.13
CA LEU A 54 13.53 -6.77 1.75
C LEU A 54 12.48 -5.81 2.31
N ILE A 55 11.20 -6.15 2.19
CA ILE A 55 10.10 -5.36 2.72
C ILE A 55 10.21 -5.20 4.24
N LEU A 56 10.47 -6.29 4.96
CA LEU A 56 10.67 -6.24 6.41
C LEU A 56 11.87 -5.38 6.81
N LYS A 57 12.99 -5.46 6.07
CA LYS A 57 14.16 -4.59 6.27
C LYS A 57 13.80 -3.10 6.10
N CYS A 58 12.95 -2.76 5.13
CA CYS A 58 12.47 -1.40 4.96
C CYS A 58 11.59 -0.96 6.14
N GLY A 59 10.74 -1.83 6.66
CA GLY A 59 9.96 -1.57 7.88
C GLY A 59 10.85 -1.29 9.11
N LEU A 60 11.90 -2.09 9.29
CA LEU A 60 12.87 -1.90 10.38
C LEU A 60 13.66 -0.58 10.28
N LYS A 61 13.71 0.06 9.10
CA LYS A 61 14.38 1.35 8.90
C LYS A 61 13.48 2.56 9.17
N ALA A 62 12.23 2.34 9.54
CA ALA A 62 11.35 3.44 9.91
C ALA A 62 11.90 4.19 11.14
N PRO A 63 11.70 5.51 11.23
CA PRO A 63 12.01 6.24 12.44
C PRO A 63 11.06 5.83 13.57
N SER A 64 11.55 5.92 14.81
CA SER A 64 10.73 5.73 16.01
C SER A 64 11.14 6.71 17.10
N ALA A 65 10.22 7.03 18.01
CA ALA A 65 10.48 7.90 19.12
C ALA A 65 11.68 7.38 19.94
N ARG A 66 12.73 8.20 20.08
CA ARG A 66 13.98 7.84 20.78
C ARG A 66 14.67 6.57 20.25
N ASN A 67 14.41 6.21 18.99
CA ASN A 67 14.86 4.95 18.38
C ASN A 67 14.47 3.70 19.19
N SER A 68 13.31 3.74 19.83
CA SER A 68 12.83 2.69 20.75
C SER A 68 12.39 1.41 20.04
N GLN A 69 11.95 1.50 18.78
CA GLN A 69 11.61 0.36 17.91
C GLN A 69 10.68 -0.65 18.61
N LEU A 70 9.65 -0.13 19.29
CA LEU A 70 8.70 -0.91 20.08
C LEU A 70 7.64 -1.63 19.23
N TRP A 71 8.02 -2.03 18.01
CA TRP A 71 7.18 -2.81 17.09
C TRP A 71 7.59 -4.28 17.05
N LYS A 72 6.65 -5.11 16.60
CA LYS A 72 6.87 -6.48 16.12
C LYS A 72 6.11 -6.69 14.83
N PHE A 73 6.71 -7.46 13.93
CA PHE A 73 6.09 -7.84 12.67
C PHE A 73 5.82 -9.34 12.66
N THR A 74 4.56 -9.74 12.44
CA THR A 74 4.18 -11.13 12.23
C THR A 74 3.85 -11.34 10.76
N VAL A 75 4.58 -12.21 10.08
CA VAL A 75 4.30 -12.59 8.68
C VAL A 75 3.40 -13.81 8.68
N VAL A 76 2.23 -13.69 8.05
CA VAL A 76 1.26 -14.77 7.89
C VAL A 76 1.26 -15.21 6.43
N LYS A 77 1.58 -16.47 6.17
CA LYS A 77 1.55 -17.10 4.84
C LYS A 77 0.45 -18.16 4.72
N ASP A 78 -0.09 -18.60 5.84
CA ASP A 78 -1.17 -19.60 5.86
C ASP A 78 -2.47 -19.02 5.31
N ASN A 79 -2.95 -19.59 4.19
CA ASN A 79 -4.13 -19.09 3.49
C ASN A 79 -5.41 -19.20 4.32
N ALA A 80 -5.54 -20.19 5.19
CA ALA A 80 -6.72 -20.35 6.03
C ALA A 80 -6.75 -19.22 7.08
N LEU A 81 -5.64 -18.99 7.76
CA LEU A 81 -5.51 -17.92 8.75
C LEU A 81 -5.66 -16.54 8.11
N ILE A 82 -5.13 -16.34 6.90
CA ILE A 82 -5.33 -15.09 6.11
C ILE A 82 -6.84 -14.89 5.86
N GLY A 83 -7.55 -15.93 5.42
CA GLY A 83 -8.99 -15.87 5.14
C GLY A 83 -9.85 -15.56 6.37
N GLU A 84 -9.41 -15.99 7.57
CA GLU A 84 -10.06 -15.64 8.84
C GLU A 84 -9.87 -14.17 9.24
N ILE A 85 -8.77 -13.55 8.80
CA ILE A 85 -8.45 -12.14 9.10
C ILE A 85 -9.08 -11.24 8.05
N ILE A 86 -8.91 -11.57 6.78
CA ILE A 86 -9.45 -10.83 5.64
C ILE A 86 -10.18 -11.81 4.72
N PRO A 87 -11.51 -11.83 4.74
CA PRO A 87 -12.30 -12.72 3.87
C PRO A 87 -12.02 -12.46 2.38
N ASN A 88 -12.20 -13.50 1.56
CA ASN A 88 -12.06 -13.45 0.10
C ASN A 88 -10.67 -13.01 -0.39
N THR A 89 -9.63 -13.36 0.34
CA THR A 89 -8.25 -13.16 -0.10
C THR A 89 -7.86 -14.18 -1.16
N THR A 90 -6.91 -13.79 -2.00
CA THR A 90 -6.32 -14.67 -3.02
C THR A 90 -5.18 -15.48 -2.40
N ALA A 91 -5.08 -16.77 -2.71
CA ALA A 91 -3.94 -17.61 -2.31
C ALA A 91 -2.62 -16.99 -2.85
N GLY A 92 -1.51 -17.28 -2.17
CA GLY A 92 -0.21 -16.70 -2.54
C GLY A 92 0.07 -15.31 -1.98
N ASN A 93 -0.97 -14.65 -1.45
CA ASN A 93 -0.75 -13.41 -0.71
C ASN A 93 -0.18 -13.67 0.68
N ILE A 94 0.40 -12.66 1.28
CA ILE A 94 0.83 -12.65 2.68
C ILE A 94 0.16 -11.51 3.44
N LEU A 95 0.09 -11.65 4.76
CA LEU A 95 -0.18 -10.51 5.64
C LEU A 95 1.05 -10.24 6.51
N ILE A 96 1.36 -8.97 6.71
CA ILE A 96 2.28 -8.51 7.75
C ILE A 96 1.44 -7.78 8.79
N ILE A 97 1.33 -8.36 9.98
CA ILE A 97 0.67 -7.73 11.11
C ILE A 97 1.72 -6.90 11.83
N VAL A 98 1.52 -5.59 11.89
CA VAL A 98 2.37 -4.68 12.64
C VAL A 98 1.76 -4.48 14.00
N SER A 99 2.50 -4.83 15.03
CA SER A 99 2.07 -4.76 16.43
C SER A 99 2.98 -3.82 17.20
N GLY A 100 2.42 -3.05 18.12
CA GLY A 100 3.11 -2.13 18.99
C GLY A 100 3.03 -2.55 20.45
N GLN A 101 4.09 -2.26 21.22
CA GLN A 101 4.15 -2.56 22.65
C GLN A 101 3.15 -1.70 23.45
N GLU A 102 2.54 -2.29 24.46
CA GLU A 102 1.70 -1.61 25.48
C GLU A 102 1.99 -2.18 26.87
N PRO A 103 1.95 -1.37 27.92
CA PRO A 103 1.89 0.10 27.92
C PRO A 103 3.20 0.74 27.44
N VAL A 104 3.15 1.98 27.02
CA VAL A 104 4.33 2.77 26.63
C VAL A 104 4.62 3.88 27.62
N GLN A 105 5.88 4.33 27.63
CA GLN A 105 6.28 5.48 28.43
C GLN A 105 5.60 6.76 27.97
N GLN A 106 5.34 7.67 28.89
CA GLN A 106 4.76 8.98 28.60
C GLN A 106 5.57 9.73 27.52
N GLY A 107 4.86 10.31 26.57
CA GLY A 107 5.44 11.05 25.44
C GLY A 107 5.88 10.17 24.27
N MET A 108 5.61 8.86 24.29
CA MET A 108 5.81 7.96 23.17
C MET A 108 4.46 7.65 22.49
N ASN A 109 4.49 7.56 21.17
CA ASN A 109 3.33 7.17 20.37
C ASN A 109 3.69 5.98 19.49
N VAL A 110 3.57 4.80 20.04
CA VAL A 110 3.89 3.53 19.34
C VAL A 110 3.01 3.30 18.13
N ASP A 111 1.76 3.75 18.16
CA ASP A 111 0.85 3.62 17.01
C ASP A 111 1.38 4.44 15.82
N PHE A 112 1.91 5.64 16.08
CA PHE A 112 2.56 6.48 15.07
C PHE A 112 3.83 5.83 14.52
N ASP A 113 4.70 5.31 15.37
CA ASP A 113 5.92 4.60 14.97
C ASP A 113 5.58 3.37 14.10
N CYS A 114 4.58 2.58 14.50
CA CYS A 114 4.08 1.44 13.74
C CYS A 114 3.49 1.84 12.38
N ALA A 115 2.81 2.99 12.31
CA ALA A 115 2.28 3.51 11.04
C ALA A 115 3.41 3.88 10.07
N LEU A 116 4.49 4.49 10.55
CA LEU A 116 5.69 4.79 9.74
C LEU A 116 6.35 3.51 9.21
N ALA A 117 6.47 2.48 10.06
CA ALA A 117 7.00 1.19 9.63
C ALA A 117 6.08 0.52 8.58
N THR A 118 4.76 0.62 8.75
CA THR A 118 3.79 0.11 7.79
C THR A 118 3.92 0.80 6.44
N GLU A 119 4.05 2.13 6.42
CA GLU A 119 4.22 2.91 5.19
C GLU A 119 5.52 2.57 4.48
N ASN A 120 6.65 2.45 5.19
CA ASN A 120 7.90 2.02 4.59
C ASN A 120 7.77 0.66 3.89
N MET A 121 7.09 -0.30 4.52
CA MET A 121 6.84 -1.62 3.93
C MET A 121 5.88 -1.55 2.74
N PHE A 122 4.87 -0.70 2.79
CA PHE A 122 3.92 -0.48 1.70
C PHE A 122 4.62 0.07 0.46
N VAL A 123 5.42 1.13 0.61
CA VAL A 123 6.20 1.74 -0.48
C VAL A 123 7.24 0.74 -1.04
N ALA A 124 7.91 -0.02 -0.15
CA ALA A 124 8.87 -1.04 -0.56
C ALA A 124 8.20 -2.13 -1.42
N ALA A 125 7.02 -2.63 -1.02
CA ALA A 125 6.28 -3.61 -1.80
C ALA A 125 5.96 -3.08 -3.21
N GLN A 126 5.49 -1.84 -3.31
CA GLN A 126 5.19 -1.21 -4.60
C GLN A 126 6.45 -1.00 -5.46
N SER A 127 7.58 -0.63 -4.87
CA SER A 127 8.84 -0.49 -5.59
C SER A 127 9.36 -1.81 -6.17
N LEU A 128 8.98 -2.93 -5.57
CA LEU A 128 9.24 -4.29 -6.05
C LEU A 128 8.22 -4.79 -7.08
N GLY A 129 7.28 -3.94 -7.50
CA GLY A 129 6.21 -4.28 -8.44
C GLY A 129 5.10 -5.15 -7.85
N LEU A 130 5.04 -5.27 -6.53
CA LEU A 130 3.98 -5.98 -5.81
C LEU A 130 2.80 -5.03 -5.50
N GLY A 131 1.61 -5.61 -5.38
CA GLY A 131 0.46 -4.92 -4.83
C GLY A 131 0.51 -4.91 -3.30
N ALA A 132 0.08 -3.80 -2.71
CA ALA A 132 -0.02 -3.65 -1.27
C ALA A 132 -1.34 -2.98 -0.86
N HIS A 133 -1.88 -3.39 0.31
CA HIS A 133 -3.11 -2.84 0.87
C HIS A 133 -3.02 -2.82 2.40
N ILE A 134 -3.20 -1.65 3.00
CA ILE A 134 -3.21 -1.47 4.46
C ILE A 134 -4.65 -1.53 4.97
N TYR A 135 -4.90 -2.38 5.97
CA TYR A 135 -6.19 -2.55 6.62
C TYR A 135 -6.13 -2.14 8.09
N GLY A 136 -7.07 -1.29 8.50
CA GLY A 136 -7.37 -1.03 9.91
C GLY A 136 -8.54 -1.87 10.44
N GLY A 137 -9.48 -2.25 9.56
CA GLY A 137 -10.71 -2.95 9.97
C GLY A 137 -10.50 -4.25 10.77
N PRO A 138 -9.59 -5.16 10.39
CA PRO A 138 -9.35 -6.41 11.12
C PRO A 138 -8.70 -6.25 12.50
N VAL A 139 -8.07 -5.11 12.77
CA VAL A 139 -7.20 -4.89 13.95
C VAL A 139 -7.91 -5.17 15.27
N ASN A 140 -9.15 -4.70 15.42
CA ASN A 140 -9.90 -4.94 16.66
C ASN A 140 -10.17 -6.43 16.90
N ASN A 141 -10.59 -7.16 15.86
CA ASN A 141 -10.81 -8.60 15.96
C ASN A 141 -9.52 -9.37 16.26
N ILE A 142 -8.40 -8.99 15.65
CA ILE A 142 -7.08 -9.56 15.93
C ILE A 142 -6.74 -9.40 17.41
N ASN A 143 -6.91 -8.20 17.95
CA ASN A 143 -6.58 -7.90 19.34
C ASN A 143 -7.46 -8.64 20.32
N LEU A 144 -8.72 -8.90 19.99
CA LEU A 144 -9.65 -9.61 20.85
C LEU A 144 -9.53 -11.15 20.78
N THR A 145 -9.23 -11.70 19.59
CA THR A 145 -9.46 -13.16 19.39
C THR A 145 -8.29 -13.88 18.69
N LYS A 146 -7.32 -13.19 18.10
CA LYS A 146 -6.32 -13.81 17.22
C LYS A 146 -4.87 -13.62 17.66
N LYS A 147 -4.60 -12.87 18.71
CA LYS A 147 -3.22 -12.60 19.15
C LYS A 147 -2.40 -13.87 19.35
N GLN A 148 -2.95 -14.87 20.03
CA GLN A 148 -2.26 -16.14 20.29
C GLN A 148 -1.97 -16.90 18.98
N ALA A 149 -2.98 -17.04 18.09
CA ALA A 149 -2.81 -17.72 16.80
C ALA A 149 -1.77 -17.01 15.88
N LEU A 150 -1.62 -15.70 16.03
CA LEU A 150 -0.66 -14.88 15.28
C LEU A 150 0.70 -14.76 15.97
N GLY A 151 0.90 -15.36 17.14
CA GLY A 151 2.14 -15.24 17.90
C GLY A 151 2.43 -13.80 18.34
N ILE A 152 1.40 -12.97 18.50
CA ILE A 152 1.56 -11.61 19.03
C ILE A 152 1.75 -11.72 20.53
N PRO A 153 2.91 -11.30 21.10
CA PRO A 153 3.21 -11.49 22.51
C PRO A 153 2.28 -10.69 23.42
N ASP A 154 2.20 -11.12 24.68
CA ASP A 154 1.62 -10.29 25.73
C ASP A 154 2.34 -8.95 25.82
N GLY A 155 1.60 -7.88 26.14
CA GLY A 155 2.13 -6.53 26.12
C GLY A 155 2.29 -5.92 24.72
N TYR A 156 1.74 -6.56 23.67
CA TYR A 156 1.65 -6.00 22.32
C TYR A 156 0.20 -6.01 21.83
N LYS A 157 -0.14 -5.01 21.02
CA LYS A 157 -1.41 -4.97 20.26
C LYS A 157 -1.14 -4.82 18.77
N ALA A 158 -1.94 -5.42 17.93
CA ALA A 158 -1.95 -5.15 16.50
C ALA A 158 -2.38 -3.69 16.25
N ILE A 159 -1.70 -3.01 15.32
CA ILE A 159 -1.95 -1.61 14.92
C ILE A 159 -2.44 -1.54 13.48
N SER A 160 -1.82 -2.32 12.58
CA SER A 160 -2.19 -2.39 11.17
C SER A 160 -1.98 -3.79 10.61
N VAL A 161 -2.65 -4.05 9.49
CA VAL A 161 -2.48 -5.27 8.69
C VAL A 161 -2.09 -4.85 7.29
N LEU A 162 -0.93 -5.24 6.82
CA LEU A 162 -0.46 -4.99 5.47
C LEU A 162 -0.58 -6.28 4.66
N ARG A 163 -1.47 -6.31 3.67
CA ARG A 163 -1.58 -7.39 2.68
C ARG A 163 -0.66 -7.09 1.52
N ILE A 164 0.10 -8.09 1.08
CA ILE A 164 1.02 -8.01 -0.05
C ILE A 164 0.78 -9.23 -0.95
N GLY A 165 0.88 -9.01 -2.26
CA GLY A 165 0.74 -10.08 -3.26
C GLY A 165 1.16 -9.62 -4.64
N ASN A 166 1.33 -10.56 -5.56
CA ASN A 166 1.51 -10.26 -6.97
C ASN A 166 0.20 -9.72 -7.55
N ILE A 167 0.28 -8.71 -8.41
CA ILE A 167 -0.89 -8.05 -9.02
C ILE A 167 -1.10 -8.51 -10.45
N ASP A 168 -2.38 -8.62 -10.85
CA ASP A 168 -2.73 -8.76 -12.25
C ASP A 168 -2.70 -7.38 -12.92
N LYS A 169 -1.60 -7.07 -13.58
CA LYS A 169 -1.37 -5.79 -14.25
C LYS A 169 -2.39 -5.46 -15.34
N ASN A 170 -3.13 -6.47 -15.82
CA ASN A 170 -4.18 -6.27 -16.83
C ASN A 170 -5.51 -5.84 -16.22
N ILE A 171 -5.76 -6.19 -14.95
CA ILE A 171 -7.05 -5.98 -14.28
C ILE A 171 -6.98 -4.83 -13.28
N ASP A 172 -5.89 -4.75 -12.50
CA ASP A 172 -5.73 -3.74 -11.46
C ASP A 172 -4.96 -2.54 -12.01
N ALA A 173 -5.68 -1.73 -12.77
CA ALA A 173 -5.09 -0.54 -13.36
C ALA A 173 -4.94 0.59 -12.33
N VAL A 174 -3.97 1.43 -12.54
CA VAL A 174 -3.75 2.70 -11.82
C VAL A 174 -5.00 3.59 -11.83
N SER A 175 -5.89 3.40 -12.81
CA SER A 175 -7.20 4.06 -12.88
C SER A 175 -8.11 3.78 -11.68
N SER A 176 -7.84 2.74 -10.88
CA SER A 176 -8.54 2.49 -9.62
C SER A 176 -8.02 3.32 -8.46
N ALA A 177 -6.94 4.08 -8.65
CA ALA A 177 -6.42 4.98 -7.63
C ALA A 177 -7.44 6.08 -7.30
N SER A 178 -7.70 6.26 -6.01
CA SER A 178 -8.59 7.34 -5.55
C SER A 178 -7.97 8.70 -5.85
N THR A 179 -8.82 9.65 -6.27
CA THR A 179 -8.39 11.04 -6.45
C THR A 179 -7.83 11.60 -5.16
N ARG A 180 -6.84 12.48 -5.28
CA ARG A 180 -6.27 13.21 -4.15
C ARG A 180 -6.81 14.64 -4.13
N LYS A 181 -6.91 15.20 -2.93
CA LYS A 181 -7.20 16.64 -2.76
C LYS A 181 -6.09 17.47 -3.43
N LYS A 182 -6.44 18.67 -3.86
CA LYS A 182 -5.46 19.62 -4.37
C LYS A 182 -4.59 20.14 -3.24
N ILE A 183 -3.37 20.57 -3.57
CA ILE A 183 -2.41 21.05 -2.57
C ILE A 183 -2.95 22.27 -1.81
N GLU A 184 -3.69 23.14 -2.49
CA GLU A 184 -4.28 24.35 -1.93
C GLU A 184 -5.37 24.06 -0.89
N GLU A 185 -5.96 22.85 -0.91
CA GLU A 185 -7.00 22.44 0.04
C GLU A 185 -6.42 21.93 1.37
N VAL A 186 -5.13 21.57 1.40
CA VAL A 186 -4.52 20.87 2.54
C VAL A 186 -3.23 21.51 3.06
N VAL A 187 -2.68 22.49 2.34
CA VAL A 187 -1.43 23.17 2.72
C VAL A 187 -1.69 24.63 3.06
N ASN A 188 -1.20 25.06 4.21
CA ASN A 188 -1.17 26.46 4.62
C ASN A 188 0.27 26.95 4.70
N TYR A 189 0.57 28.02 4.00
CA TYR A 189 1.84 28.73 4.10
C TYR A 189 1.70 29.93 5.06
N LYS A 190 2.62 30.07 6.02
CA LYS A 190 2.66 31.17 6.98
C LYS A 190 4.04 31.81 7.00
#